data_4750d7b7e7e1d677369233ba73f7ed52
#
_entry.id   4750d7b7e7e1d677369233ba73f7ed52
#
_cell.length_a   1.000
_cell.length_b   1.000
_cell.length_c   1.000
_cell.angle_alpha   90.00
_cell.angle_beta   90.00
_cell.angle_gamma   90.00
#
_symmetry.space_group_name_H-M   'P 1'
#
loop_
_entity.id
_entity.type
_entity.pdbx_description
1 polymer ?
#
loop_
_entity_poly.entity_id
_entity_poly.type
_entity_poly.pdbx_seq_one_letter_code
_entity_poly.pdbx_strand_id
1 'polypeptide(L)'
;EGQQRDEIITTIFSHPSDAAAAAVKGYKIITLYPDEYGLPDPEALKKAVSEKTAGLLITNPEDTGIFNSKIREFTKIVHDAGALCGYDQANANGLLGITRAKEADFDMCFFNLHKSFSSPHGCGGPATGALGVRESLIDYMPIPLVEFDGGQYRFRYDLPQTIGKVRGFYGVFPAVLRAYTWIMSMGAEGLKEVAEVAVLNNNYVMKKIQKLRGAEISYPKTPGRIEQVRYTWEKLTEETGVTTEDVTNRMVDFGFHLWSSHHPWVVPQPFTIEPTESYSKAELDEYLAGMEKTVKEAYEDPDKVKNAPYQSVSHKIDHHPLDDPEKWAITWRAYLKKQKKRK
;
A
#
# COMPACT_ATOMS: atom_id res chain seq x y z
N GLU A 1 3.48 21.87 -22.51
CA GLU A 1 2.43 21.99 -23.53
C GLU A 1 1.46 23.17 -23.26
N GLY A 2 1.62 23.89 -22.14
CA GLY A 2 0.80 25.08 -21.80
C GLY A 2 -0.61 24.77 -21.31
N GLN A 3 -0.98 23.50 -21.13
CA GLN A 3 -2.25 23.11 -20.55
C GLN A 3 -2.15 23.08 -19.02
N GLN A 4 -3.05 23.76 -18.34
CA GLN A 4 -3.14 23.70 -16.88
C GLN A 4 -4.05 22.54 -16.49
N ARG A 5 -3.42 21.38 -16.16
CA ARG A 5 -4.12 20.22 -15.64
C ARG A 5 -3.83 20.10 -14.14
N ASP A 6 -4.86 20.12 -13.32
CA ASP A 6 -4.76 20.25 -11.87
C ASP A 6 -5.51 19.12 -11.09
N GLU A 7 -5.98 18.09 -11.81
CA GLU A 7 -6.71 16.98 -11.21
C GLU A 7 -5.91 15.68 -11.34
N ILE A 8 -5.80 14.92 -10.23
CA ILE A 8 -5.29 13.55 -10.21
C ILE A 8 -6.42 12.63 -9.77
N ILE A 9 -6.63 11.55 -10.52
CA ILE A 9 -7.59 10.50 -10.20
C ILE A 9 -6.83 9.38 -9.48
N THR A 10 -7.42 8.83 -8.44
CA THR A 10 -6.96 7.63 -7.74
C THR A 10 -8.15 6.82 -7.25
N THR A 11 -7.91 5.66 -6.63
CA THR A 11 -8.97 4.84 -6.03
C THR A 11 -8.88 4.86 -4.52
N ILE A 12 -9.99 4.57 -3.84
CA ILE A 12 -10.03 4.58 -2.37
C ILE A 12 -9.15 3.49 -1.76
N PHE A 13 -8.90 2.40 -2.47
CA PHE A 13 -8.06 1.30 -2.05
C PHE A 13 -6.65 1.33 -2.64
N SER A 14 -6.31 2.32 -3.46
CA SER A 14 -4.91 2.65 -3.74
C SER A 14 -4.23 3.14 -2.47
N HIS A 15 -2.90 3.00 -2.42
CA HIS A 15 -2.18 3.43 -1.22
C HIS A 15 -2.43 4.92 -0.92
N PRO A 16 -2.65 5.31 0.35
CA PRO A 16 -2.92 6.72 0.71
C PRO A 16 -1.84 7.71 0.24
N SER A 17 -0.61 7.24 -0.01
CA SER A 17 0.46 8.08 -0.54
C SER A 17 0.19 8.60 -1.95
N ASP A 18 -0.60 7.90 -2.77
CA ASP A 18 -0.94 8.34 -4.13
C ASP A 18 -1.74 9.64 -4.07
N ALA A 19 -2.79 9.67 -3.26
CA ALA A 19 -3.55 10.88 -3.02
C ALA A 19 -2.73 11.96 -2.30
N ALA A 20 -1.97 11.59 -1.26
CA ALA A 20 -1.20 12.52 -0.46
C ALA A 20 -0.07 13.19 -1.26
N ALA A 21 0.66 12.44 -2.09
CA ALA A 21 1.73 12.97 -2.93
C ALA A 21 1.20 14.00 -3.93
N ALA A 22 0.06 13.73 -4.56
CA ALA A 22 -0.59 14.65 -5.46
C ALA A 22 -1.13 15.90 -4.73
N ALA A 23 -1.79 15.72 -3.58
CA ALA A 23 -2.33 16.83 -2.80
C ALA A 23 -1.25 17.79 -2.29
N VAL A 24 -0.09 17.29 -1.86
CA VAL A 24 1.06 18.11 -1.44
C VAL A 24 1.60 18.97 -2.59
N LYS A 25 1.41 18.56 -3.83
CA LYS A 25 1.78 19.33 -5.03
C LYS A 25 0.69 20.27 -5.50
N GLY A 26 -0.45 20.34 -4.80
CA GLY A 26 -1.54 21.26 -5.11
C GLY A 26 -2.58 20.71 -6.08
N TYR A 27 -2.48 19.43 -6.45
CA TYR A 27 -3.51 18.80 -7.28
C TYR A 27 -4.78 18.56 -6.49
N LYS A 28 -5.92 18.70 -7.14
CA LYS A 28 -7.21 18.24 -6.66
C LYS A 28 -7.31 16.72 -6.86
N ILE A 29 -7.69 16.02 -5.81
CA ILE A 29 -7.83 14.56 -5.86
C ILE A 29 -9.27 14.19 -6.16
N ILE A 30 -9.44 13.31 -7.14
CA ILE A 30 -10.71 12.66 -7.47
C ILE A 30 -10.55 11.19 -7.10
N THR A 31 -11.36 10.73 -6.15
CA THR A 31 -11.29 9.35 -5.63
C THR A 31 -12.41 8.52 -6.22
N LEU A 32 -12.07 7.41 -6.85
CA LEU A 32 -13.02 6.40 -7.29
C LEU A 32 -13.27 5.39 -6.18
N TYR A 33 -14.52 4.97 -6.06
CA TYR A 33 -14.93 3.96 -5.09
C TYR A 33 -15.19 2.63 -5.78
N PRO A 34 -15.01 1.51 -5.07
CA PRO A 34 -15.26 0.19 -5.62
C PRO A 34 -16.75 -0.09 -5.78
N ASP A 35 -17.05 -0.97 -6.71
CA ASP A 35 -18.34 -1.62 -6.85
C ASP A 35 -18.51 -2.80 -5.87
N GLU A 36 -19.56 -3.57 -6.03
CA GLU A 36 -19.85 -4.77 -5.22
C GLU A 36 -18.83 -5.92 -5.39
N TYR A 37 -17.95 -5.83 -6.40
CA TYR A 37 -16.86 -6.77 -6.65
C TYR A 37 -15.52 -6.29 -6.05
N GLY A 38 -15.51 -5.10 -5.47
CA GLY A 38 -14.30 -4.52 -4.85
C GLY A 38 -13.37 -3.85 -5.86
N LEU A 39 -13.85 -3.50 -7.03
CA LEU A 39 -13.08 -2.85 -8.08
C LEU A 39 -13.74 -1.52 -8.50
N PRO A 40 -12.97 -0.51 -8.87
CA PRO A 40 -13.52 0.72 -9.42
C PRO A 40 -14.17 0.45 -10.79
N ASP A 41 -15.30 1.13 -11.05
CA ASP A 41 -16.05 1.00 -12.30
C ASP A 41 -15.39 1.86 -13.41
N PRO A 42 -15.10 1.27 -14.61
CA PRO A 42 -14.61 2.03 -15.76
C PRO A 42 -15.53 3.19 -16.18
N GLU A 43 -16.85 3.05 -16.04
CA GLU A 43 -17.80 4.13 -16.35
C GLU A 43 -17.71 5.28 -15.33
N ALA A 44 -17.42 4.98 -14.07
CA ALA A 44 -17.11 6.02 -13.08
C ALA A 44 -15.82 6.78 -13.43
N LEU A 45 -14.81 6.07 -13.92
CA LEU A 45 -13.57 6.70 -14.42
C LEU A 45 -13.84 7.59 -15.63
N LYS A 46 -14.61 7.14 -16.63
CA LYS A 46 -14.97 7.95 -17.80
C LYS A 46 -15.67 9.25 -17.42
N LYS A 47 -16.51 9.23 -16.39
CA LYS A 47 -17.19 10.42 -15.87
C LYS A 47 -16.26 11.34 -15.08
N ALA A 48 -15.24 10.78 -14.44
CA ALA A 48 -14.29 11.54 -13.63
C ALA A 48 -13.20 12.22 -14.46
N VAL A 49 -12.87 11.67 -15.62
CA VAL A 49 -11.85 12.23 -16.54
C VAL A 49 -12.38 13.49 -17.20
N SER A 50 -11.53 14.53 -17.25
CA SER A 50 -11.82 15.82 -17.85
C SER A 50 -10.55 16.40 -18.52
N GLU A 51 -10.69 17.53 -19.18
CA GLU A 51 -9.55 18.30 -19.72
C GLU A 51 -8.57 18.77 -18.63
N LYS A 52 -9.00 18.79 -17.36
CA LYS A 52 -8.19 19.13 -16.19
C LYS A 52 -7.43 17.94 -15.63
N THR A 53 -7.72 16.73 -16.06
CA THR A 53 -7.07 15.53 -15.56
C THR A 53 -5.62 15.51 -16.00
N ALA A 54 -4.70 15.57 -15.02
CA ALA A 54 -3.26 15.43 -15.24
C ALA A 54 -2.86 13.96 -15.31
N GLY A 55 -3.49 13.10 -14.52
CA GLY A 55 -3.18 11.67 -14.54
C GLY A 55 -4.03 10.82 -13.60
N LEU A 56 -3.81 9.51 -13.74
CA LEU A 56 -4.29 8.46 -12.85
C LEU A 56 -3.10 7.91 -12.07
N LEU A 57 -3.22 7.82 -10.74
CA LEU A 57 -2.30 7.08 -9.87
C LEU A 57 -3.09 5.93 -9.24
N ILE A 58 -2.67 4.70 -9.47
CA ILE A 58 -3.41 3.51 -9.04
C ILE A 58 -2.49 2.36 -8.66
N THR A 59 -2.87 1.65 -7.62
CA THR A 59 -2.30 0.35 -7.22
C THR A 59 -3.07 -0.78 -7.92
N ASN A 60 -2.40 -1.83 -8.36
CA ASN A 60 -3.05 -3.03 -8.88
C ASN A 60 -2.18 -4.29 -8.65
N PRO A 61 -2.58 -5.23 -7.77
CA PRO A 61 -3.85 -5.22 -7.05
C PRO A 61 -3.93 -4.07 -6.03
N GLU A 62 -5.16 -3.69 -5.66
CA GLU A 62 -5.42 -2.73 -4.60
C GLU A 62 -5.31 -3.39 -3.21
N ASP A 63 -5.43 -2.60 -2.13
CA ASP A 63 -5.37 -3.08 -0.73
C ASP A 63 -6.33 -4.22 -0.39
N THR A 64 -7.33 -4.46 -1.21
CA THR A 64 -8.22 -5.63 -1.10
C THR A 64 -7.54 -6.93 -1.53
N GLY A 65 -6.42 -6.86 -2.25
CA GLY A 65 -5.76 -7.97 -2.92
C GLY A 65 -6.46 -8.44 -4.19
N ILE A 66 -7.45 -7.70 -4.68
CA ILE A 66 -8.18 -8.02 -5.92
C ILE A 66 -7.47 -7.38 -7.10
N PHE A 67 -7.09 -8.21 -8.08
CA PHE A 67 -6.45 -7.72 -9.30
C PHE A 67 -7.50 -7.20 -10.29
N ASN A 68 -7.35 -5.95 -10.71
CA ASN A 68 -8.19 -5.35 -11.74
C ASN A 68 -7.75 -5.81 -13.12
N SER A 69 -8.45 -6.80 -13.68
CA SER A 69 -8.19 -7.31 -15.03
C SER A 69 -8.54 -6.32 -16.15
N LYS A 70 -9.31 -5.25 -15.84
CA LYS A 70 -9.68 -4.19 -16.79
C LYS A 70 -8.68 -3.03 -16.79
N ILE A 71 -7.52 -3.18 -16.15
CA ILE A 71 -6.56 -2.09 -15.98
C ILE A 71 -6.14 -1.42 -17.30
N ARG A 72 -6.07 -2.16 -18.40
CA ARG A 72 -5.80 -1.59 -19.73
C ARG A 72 -6.93 -0.71 -20.27
N GLU A 73 -8.16 -0.97 -19.89
CA GLU A 73 -9.29 -0.08 -20.19
C GLU A 73 -9.14 1.24 -19.43
N PHE A 74 -8.69 1.18 -18.17
CA PHE A 74 -8.42 2.35 -17.35
C PHE A 74 -7.33 3.24 -17.97
N THR A 75 -6.19 2.67 -18.30
CA THR A 75 -5.09 3.42 -18.91
C THR A 75 -5.51 4.04 -20.25
N LYS A 76 -6.28 3.28 -21.05
CA LYS A 76 -6.81 3.80 -22.32
C LYS A 76 -7.74 4.99 -22.12
N ILE A 77 -8.69 4.94 -21.19
CA ILE A 77 -9.61 6.05 -20.90
C ILE A 77 -8.84 7.33 -20.56
N VAL A 78 -7.81 7.19 -19.74
CA VAL A 78 -6.99 8.32 -19.28
C VAL A 78 -6.11 8.86 -20.40
N HIS A 79 -5.51 7.99 -21.22
CA HIS A 79 -4.71 8.39 -22.38
C HIS A 79 -5.56 9.06 -23.48
N ASP A 80 -6.79 8.58 -23.71
CA ASP A 80 -7.70 9.21 -24.68
C ASP A 80 -8.03 10.67 -24.30
N ALA A 81 -7.91 11.04 -23.03
CA ALA A 81 -8.01 12.41 -22.53
C ALA A 81 -6.68 13.17 -22.51
N GLY A 82 -5.60 12.56 -23.00
CA GLY A 82 -4.25 13.15 -23.02
C GLY A 82 -3.58 13.24 -21.65
N ALA A 83 -4.01 12.45 -20.68
CA ALA A 83 -3.44 12.40 -19.33
C ALA A 83 -2.50 11.20 -19.16
N LEU A 84 -1.69 11.20 -18.10
CA LEU A 84 -0.68 10.17 -17.83
C LEU A 84 -1.17 9.13 -16.83
N CYS A 85 -0.58 7.94 -16.87
CA CYS A 85 -0.90 6.84 -15.97
C CYS A 85 0.34 6.43 -15.17
N GLY A 86 0.24 6.52 -13.83
CA GLY A 86 1.24 6.04 -12.89
C GLY A 86 0.77 4.77 -12.19
N TYR A 87 1.62 3.75 -12.21
CA TYR A 87 1.37 2.47 -11.54
C TYR A 87 2.13 2.41 -10.22
N ASP A 88 1.41 2.41 -9.14
CA ASP A 88 1.97 2.09 -7.84
C ASP A 88 2.17 0.57 -7.72
N GLN A 89 3.44 0.17 -7.86
CA GLN A 89 3.92 -1.19 -7.61
C GLN A 89 4.85 -1.21 -6.39
N ALA A 90 4.63 -0.30 -5.44
CA ALA A 90 5.40 -0.25 -4.20
C ALA A 90 5.48 -1.62 -3.55
N ASN A 91 4.37 -2.36 -3.57
CA ASN A 91 4.32 -3.78 -3.25
C ASN A 91 4.27 -4.62 -4.54
N ALA A 92 5.29 -5.43 -4.75
CA ALA A 92 5.40 -6.30 -5.92
C ALA A 92 5.32 -7.80 -5.55
N ASN A 93 4.94 -8.14 -4.33
CA ASN A 93 5.00 -9.51 -3.80
C ASN A 93 4.23 -10.54 -4.65
N GLY A 94 3.11 -10.18 -5.25
CA GLY A 94 2.36 -11.07 -6.13
C GLY A 94 2.61 -10.85 -7.63
N LEU A 95 3.53 -9.95 -8.02
CA LEU A 95 3.65 -9.46 -9.39
C LEU A 95 4.99 -9.76 -10.06
N LEU A 96 6.05 -10.03 -9.29
CA LEU A 96 7.41 -10.22 -9.81
C LEU A 96 7.45 -11.34 -10.85
N GLY A 97 7.94 -11.02 -12.03
CA GLY A 97 8.01 -11.97 -13.14
C GLY A 97 6.67 -12.37 -13.78
N ILE A 98 5.55 -11.86 -13.28
CA ILE A 98 4.18 -12.19 -13.73
C ILE A 98 3.61 -11.08 -14.61
N THR A 99 3.65 -9.80 -14.15
CA THR A 99 3.11 -8.66 -14.88
C THR A 99 4.16 -7.57 -15.10
N ARG A 100 3.91 -6.71 -16.09
CA ARG A 100 4.74 -5.54 -16.37
C ARG A 100 3.87 -4.31 -16.58
N ALA A 101 4.27 -3.17 -15.99
CA ALA A 101 3.59 -1.89 -16.18
C ALA A 101 3.41 -1.52 -17.67
N LYS A 102 4.43 -1.81 -18.49
CA LYS A 102 4.39 -1.57 -19.94
C LYS A 102 3.28 -2.33 -20.65
N GLU A 103 2.98 -3.58 -20.21
CA GLU A 103 1.93 -4.40 -20.82
C GLU A 103 0.52 -3.89 -20.51
N ALA A 104 0.37 -3.19 -19.38
CA ALA A 104 -0.86 -2.49 -19.01
C ALA A 104 -0.87 -1.02 -19.46
N ASP A 105 0.09 -0.61 -20.28
CA ASP A 105 0.18 0.71 -20.92
C ASP A 105 0.38 1.89 -19.94
N PHE A 106 1.03 1.66 -18.80
CA PHE A 106 1.41 2.71 -17.87
C PHE A 106 2.60 3.55 -18.39
N ASP A 107 2.63 4.83 -18.05
CA ASP A 107 3.70 5.77 -18.40
C ASP A 107 4.85 5.75 -17.40
N MET A 108 4.53 5.45 -16.15
CA MET A 108 5.50 5.33 -15.05
C MET A 108 5.07 4.27 -14.04
N CYS A 109 6.05 3.70 -13.37
CA CYS A 109 5.82 2.80 -12.23
C CYS A 109 6.94 2.97 -11.20
N PHE A 110 6.65 2.63 -9.96
CA PHE A 110 7.68 2.60 -8.93
C PHE A 110 7.56 1.36 -8.05
N PHE A 111 8.71 0.96 -7.49
CA PHE A 111 8.85 -0.16 -6.57
C PHE A 111 9.46 0.32 -5.27
N ASN A 112 8.99 -0.19 -4.15
CA ASN A 112 9.65 0.00 -2.87
C ASN A 112 10.66 -1.13 -2.63
N LEU A 113 11.95 -0.79 -2.61
CA LEU A 113 13.02 -1.77 -2.40
C LEU A 113 12.98 -2.38 -0.99
N HIS A 114 12.34 -1.70 -0.05
CA HIS A 114 12.14 -2.13 1.33
C HIS A 114 10.89 -3.01 1.53
N LYS A 115 10.22 -3.44 0.47
CA LYS A 115 9.14 -4.42 0.50
C LYS A 115 9.62 -5.73 -0.12
N SER A 116 9.30 -6.00 -1.38
CA SER A 116 9.61 -7.26 -2.05
C SER A 116 11.10 -7.53 -2.28
N PHE A 117 11.99 -6.54 -2.14
CA PHE A 117 13.39 -6.65 -2.55
C PHE A 117 14.40 -6.74 -1.39
N SER A 118 13.97 -7.25 -0.24
CA SER A 118 14.84 -7.59 0.90
C SER A 118 15.65 -6.43 1.51
N SER A 119 15.31 -5.17 1.23
CA SER A 119 15.94 -4.01 1.86
C SER A 119 15.20 -3.57 3.12
N PRO A 120 15.87 -2.99 4.13
CA PRO A 120 15.22 -2.58 5.37
C PRO A 120 14.34 -1.35 5.17
N HIS A 121 13.17 -1.32 5.81
CA HIS A 121 12.34 -0.12 5.93
C HIS A 121 12.85 0.84 7.04
N GLY A 122 13.21 0.28 8.19
CA GLY A 122 13.82 1.00 9.32
C GLY A 122 13.06 2.26 9.74
N CYS A 123 11.75 2.17 9.89
CA CYS A 123 10.86 3.31 10.20
C CYS A 123 11.01 4.48 9.20
N GLY A 124 11.32 4.18 7.95
CA GLY A 124 11.47 5.14 6.85
C GLY A 124 12.89 5.64 6.60
N GLY A 125 13.84 5.44 7.54
CA GLY A 125 15.22 5.95 7.41
C GLY A 125 15.94 5.38 6.18
N PRO A 126 16.17 4.06 6.07
CA PRO A 126 16.82 3.44 4.92
C PRO A 126 15.84 3.11 3.77
N ALA A 127 14.57 3.46 3.89
CA ALA A 127 13.58 3.19 2.87
C ALA A 127 13.95 3.87 1.55
N THR A 128 13.87 3.12 0.46
CA THR A 128 14.19 3.63 -0.89
C THR A 128 13.31 2.96 -1.93
N GLY A 129 13.18 3.59 -3.08
CA GLY A 129 12.38 3.11 -4.20
C GLY A 129 13.12 3.25 -5.52
N ALA A 130 12.64 2.51 -6.51
CA ALA A 130 13.07 2.60 -7.90
C ALA A 130 11.91 3.10 -8.75
N LEU A 131 12.16 4.11 -9.57
CA LEU A 131 11.18 4.70 -10.49
C LEU A 131 11.55 4.31 -11.92
N GLY A 132 10.59 3.73 -12.63
CA GLY A 132 10.64 3.49 -14.06
C GLY A 132 9.69 4.41 -14.81
N VAL A 133 10.14 4.95 -15.94
CA VAL A 133 9.32 5.82 -16.80
C VAL A 133 9.47 5.42 -18.26
N ARG A 134 8.49 5.80 -19.10
CA ARG A 134 8.63 5.74 -20.57
C ARG A 134 9.69 6.72 -21.06
N GLU A 135 10.26 6.42 -22.20
CA GLU A 135 11.30 7.25 -22.84
C GLU A 135 10.86 8.71 -22.98
N SER A 136 9.60 8.95 -23.32
CA SER A 136 9.03 10.30 -23.45
C SER A 136 9.04 11.15 -22.17
N LEU A 137 9.26 10.51 -21.01
CA LEU A 137 9.30 11.19 -19.71
C LEU A 137 10.71 11.36 -19.13
N ILE A 138 11.75 10.87 -19.83
CA ILE A 138 13.13 10.93 -19.33
C ILE A 138 13.56 12.38 -19.09
N ASP A 139 13.23 13.30 -19.98
CA ASP A 139 13.62 14.70 -19.87
C ASP A 139 13.06 15.43 -18.64
N TYR A 140 12.01 14.88 -18.04
CA TYR A 140 11.36 15.41 -16.84
C TYR A 140 11.87 14.76 -15.54
N MET A 141 12.75 13.77 -15.63
CA MET A 141 13.24 13.04 -14.47
C MET A 141 14.00 13.94 -13.50
N PRO A 142 14.01 13.59 -12.20
CA PRO A 142 14.92 14.23 -11.24
C PRO A 142 16.38 14.04 -11.63
N ILE A 143 17.21 15.03 -11.35
CA ILE A 143 18.66 14.98 -11.56
C ILE A 143 19.41 14.74 -10.26
N PRO A 144 20.64 14.14 -10.34
CA PRO A 144 21.29 13.57 -11.54
C PRO A 144 20.73 12.21 -11.94
N LEU A 145 20.85 11.87 -13.22
CA LEU A 145 20.76 10.49 -13.68
C LEU A 145 22.15 9.87 -13.76
N VAL A 146 22.24 8.54 -13.60
CA VAL A 146 23.47 7.80 -13.85
C VAL A 146 23.48 7.35 -15.32
N GLU A 147 24.50 7.71 -16.05
CA GLU A 147 24.71 7.28 -17.44
C GLU A 147 26.02 6.51 -17.59
N PHE A 148 26.04 5.60 -18.55
CA PHE A 148 27.23 4.90 -19.00
C PHE A 148 27.53 5.32 -20.44
N ASP A 149 28.68 5.94 -20.67
CA ASP A 149 29.07 6.44 -21.99
C ASP A 149 29.92 5.45 -22.82
N GLY A 150 29.93 4.18 -22.40
CA GLY A 150 30.74 3.14 -23.01
C GLY A 150 32.14 2.97 -22.42
N GLY A 151 32.60 3.88 -21.57
CA GLY A 151 33.90 3.85 -20.88
C GLY A 151 33.77 3.95 -19.36
N GLN A 152 32.93 4.84 -18.88
CA GLN A 152 32.76 5.10 -17.46
C GLN A 152 31.33 5.52 -17.12
N TYR A 153 30.96 5.35 -15.87
CA TYR A 153 29.71 5.89 -15.32
C TYR A 153 29.91 7.35 -14.92
N ARG A 154 28.91 8.18 -15.23
CA ARG A 154 28.88 9.60 -14.83
C ARG A 154 27.50 10.02 -14.36
N PHE A 155 27.44 11.12 -13.63
CA PHE A 155 26.20 11.82 -13.32
C PHE A 155 25.85 12.81 -14.43
N ARG A 156 24.65 12.68 -14.98
CA ARG A 156 24.06 13.61 -15.91
C ARG A 156 23.14 14.58 -15.20
N TYR A 157 23.34 15.88 -15.41
CA TYR A 157 22.56 16.96 -14.81
C TYR A 157 21.79 17.80 -15.83
N ASP A 158 22.07 17.63 -17.11
CA ASP A 158 21.63 18.47 -18.22
C ASP A 158 20.34 17.97 -18.90
N LEU A 159 19.33 17.59 -18.11
CA LEU A 159 18.02 17.26 -18.64
C LEU A 159 17.22 18.54 -18.92
N PRO A 160 16.66 18.73 -20.13
CA PRO A 160 16.11 20.04 -20.55
C PRO A 160 14.85 20.47 -19.79
N GLN A 161 14.08 19.53 -19.28
CA GLN A 161 12.81 19.79 -18.59
C GLN A 161 12.74 19.15 -17.21
N THR A 162 13.89 18.87 -16.62
CA THR A 162 13.95 18.22 -15.31
C THR A 162 13.16 18.96 -14.23
N ILE A 163 12.51 18.21 -13.36
CA ILE A 163 11.90 18.74 -12.13
C ILE A 163 12.97 19.16 -11.08
N GLY A 164 14.24 18.99 -11.40
CA GLY A 164 15.36 19.36 -10.53
C GLY A 164 15.75 18.27 -9.55
N LYS A 165 16.55 18.66 -8.56
CA LYS A 165 17.05 17.77 -7.53
C LYS A 165 16.00 17.63 -6.42
N VAL A 166 15.44 16.43 -6.23
CA VAL A 166 14.38 16.17 -5.25
C VAL A 166 14.90 15.71 -3.87
N ARG A 167 16.20 15.32 -3.79
CA ARG A 167 16.86 14.84 -2.57
C ARG A 167 18.28 15.41 -2.45
N GLY A 168 18.82 15.42 -1.22
CA GLY A 168 20.19 15.88 -0.94
C GLY A 168 21.25 14.97 -1.55
N PHE A 169 20.99 13.67 -1.65
CA PHE A 169 21.86 12.65 -2.24
C PHE A 169 21.04 11.69 -3.10
N TYR A 170 21.71 10.83 -3.86
CA TYR A 170 21.10 10.01 -4.92
C TYR A 170 20.40 8.73 -4.45
N GLY A 171 20.15 8.57 -3.21
CA GLY A 171 19.50 7.41 -2.61
C GLY A 171 20.34 6.77 -1.51
N VAL A 172 19.77 5.77 -0.84
CA VAL A 172 20.43 5.02 0.22
C VAL A 172 21.20 3.87 -0.43
N PHE A 173 22.43 4.11 -0.88
CA PHE A 173 23.22 3.17 -1.64
C PHE A 173 23.31 1.75 -1.02
N PRO A 174 23.56 1.57 0.29
CA PRO A 174 23.60 0.24 0.89
C PRO A 174 22.27 -0.53 0.74
N ALA A 175 21.12 0.15 0.83
CA ALA A 175 19.82 -0.46 0.63
C ALA A 175 19.59 -0.86 -0.84
N VAL A 176 20.02 -0.02 -1.78
CA VAL A 176 20.00 -0.33 -3.22
C VAL A 176 20.88 -1.54 -3.54
N LEU A 177 22.10 -1.57 -3.00
CA LEU A 177 23.03 -2.67 -3.20
C LEU A 177 22.49 -3.99 -2.64
N ARG A 178 21.84 -3.94 -1.48
CA ARG A 178 21.18 -5.12 -0.90
C ARG A 178 20.06 -5.65 -1.80
N ALA A 179 19.18 -4.78 -2.29
CA ALA A 179 18.13 -5.16 -3.23
C ALA A 179 18.70 -5.76 -4.52
N TYR A 180 19.75 -5.12 -5.07
CA TYR A 180 20.43 -5.60 -6.26
C TYR A 180 21.00 -7.02 -6.05
N THR A 181 21.70 -7.23 -4.93
CA THR A 181 22.28 -8.54 -4.60
C THR A 181 21.20 -9.61 -4.47
N TRP A 182 20.08 -9.28 -3.83
CA TRP A 182 18.95 -10.19 -3.71
C TRP A 182 18.34 -10.52 -5.07
N ILE A 183 18.10 -9.54 -5.94
CA ILE A 183 17.60 -9.74 -7.31
C ILE A 183 18.55 -10.66 -8.10
N MET A 184 19.85 -10.40 -8.02
CA MET A 184 20.85 -11.18 -8.72
C MET A 184 20.94 -12.62 -8.21
N SER A 185 20.74 -12.85 -6.91
CA SER A 185 20.76 -14.20 -6.34
C SER A 185 19.52 -15.01 -6.68
N MET A 186 18.36 -14.34 -6.79
CA MET A 186 17.10 -15.00 -7.19
C MET A 186 17.06 -15.32 -8.68
N GLY A 187 17.55 -14.41 -9.52
CA GLY A 187 17.39 -14.51 -10.97
C GLY A 187 15.92 -14.40 -11.41
N ALA A 188 15.67 -14.54 -12.70
CA ALA A 188 14.32 -14.36 -13.25
C ALA A 188 13.32 -15.42 -12.76
N GLU A 189 13.75 -16.66 -12.65
CA GLU A 189 12.92 -17.78 -12.19
C GLU A 189 12.59 -17.66 -10.71
N GLY A 190 13.60 -17.38 -9.87
CA GLY A 190 13.41 -17.21 -8.43
C GLY A 190 12.51 -16.01 -8.09
N LEU A 191 12.60 -14.90 -8.83
CA LEU A 191 11.70 -13.77 -8.65
C LEU A 191 10.23 -14.13 -8.93
N LYS A 192 9.99 -14.96 -9.96
CA LYS A 192 8.67 -15.46 -10.26
C LYS A 192 8.17 -16.41 -9.16
N GLU A 193 9.01 -17.32 -8.69
CA GLU A 193 8.70 -18.26 -7.61
C GLU A 193 8.35 -17.51 -6.31
N VAL A 194 9.09 -16.45 -5.97
CA VAL A 194 8.77 -15.54 -4.85
C VAL A 194 7.33 -15.05 -4.93
N ALA A 195 6.90 -14.54 -6.09
CA ALA A 195 5.53 -14.06 -6.27
C ALA A 195 4.50 -15.19 -6.15
N GLU A 196 4.75 -16.34 -6.76
CA GLU A 196 3.85 -17.49 -6.73
C GLU A 196 3.69 -18.03 -5.29
N VAL A 197 4.78 -18.13 -4.51
CA VAL A 197 4.75 -18.58 -3.11
C VAL A 197 4.03 -17.57 -2.23
N ALA A 198 4.25 -16.26 -2.41
CA ALA A 198 3.52 -15.23 -1.67
C ALA A 198 2.01 -15.35 -1.88
N VAL A 199 1.57 -15.53 -3.13
CA VAL A 199 0.14 -15.72 -3.46
C VAL A 199 -0.39 -17.04 -2.87
N LEU A 200 0.39 -18.12 -2.91
CA LEU A 200 0.01 -19.39 -2.30
C LEU A 200 -0.18 -19.27 -0.79
N ASN A 201 0.78 -18.67 -0.10
CA ASN A 201 0.74 -18.41 1.35
C ASN A 201 -0.48 -17.57 1.72
N ASN A 202 -0.73 -16.49 0.98
CA ASN A 202 -1.87 -15.62 1.21
C ASN A 202 -3.20 -16.37 1.09
N ASN A 203 -3.39 -17.15 0.01
CA ASN A 203 -4.62 -17.90 -0.19
C ASN A 203 -4.77 -19.06 0.80
N TYR A 204 -3.66 -19.65 1.27
CA TYR A 204 -3.69 -20.63 2.37
C TYR A 204 -4.22 -20.00 3.66
N VAL A 205 -3.68 -18.86 4.07
CA VAL A 205 -4.10 -18.12 5.27
C VAL A 205 -5.55 -17.67 5.13
N MET A 206 -5.94 -17.12 3.98
CA MET A 206 -7.30 -16.68 3.70
C MET A 206 -8.33 -17.80 3.93
N LYS A 207 -8.08 -18.99 3.39
CA LYS A 207 -8.98 -20.14 3.55
C LYS A 207 -9.12 -20.60 5.01
N LYS A 208 -8.13 -20.35 5.84
CA LYS A 208 -8.17 -20.68 7.27
C LYS A 208 -8.92 -19.60 8.06
N ILE A 209 -8.63 -18.34 7.80
CA ILE A 209 -9.30 -17.21 8.48
C ILE A 209 -10.80 -17.19 8.21
N GLN A 210 -11.23 -17.50 6.99
CA GLN A 210 -12.66 -17.58 6.63
C GLN A 210 -13.44 -18.63 7.43
N LYS A 211 -12.76 -19.54 8.15
CA LYS A 211 -13.40 -20.51 9.04
C LYS A 211 -13.54 -20.00 10.48
N LEU A 212 -12.89 -18.91 10.82
CA LEU A 212 -12.98 -18.32 12.14
C LEU A 212 -14.34 -17.63 12.30
N ARG A 213 -14.96 -17.84 13.42
CA ARG A 213 -16.25 -17.20 13.73
C ARG A 213 -16.07 -15.68 13.76
N GLY A 214 -16.94 -14.96 13.04
CA GLY A 214 -16.92 -13.51 13.01
C GLY A 214 -15.89 -12.88 12.07
N ALA A 215 -15.06 -13.68 11.38
CA ALA A 215 -14.14 -13.20 10.35
C ALA A 215 -14.77 -13.31 8.96
N GLU A 216 -14.70 -12.25 8.19
CA GLU A 216 -15.19 -12.23 6.81
C GLU A 216 -14.16 -11.56 5.89
N ILE A 217 -14.15 -11.92 4.60
CA ILE A 217 -13.37 -11.20 3.59
C ILE A 217 -14.18 -10.04 3.04
N SER A 218 -13.52 -8.92 2.78
CA SER A 218 -14.16 -7.86 2.01
C SER A 218 -14.47 -8.32 0.58
N TYR A 219 -15.57 -7.88 0.01
CA TYR A 219 -15.98 -8.18 -1.36
C TYR A 219 -15.99 -9.68 -1.73
N PRO A 220 -16.80 -10.50 -1.06
CA PRO A 220 -16.79 -11.95 -1.23
C PRO A 220 -17.24 -12.44 -2.62
N LYS A 221 -17.86 -11.57 -3.43
CA LYS A 221 -18.22 -11.88 -4.82
C LYS A 221 -17.00 -12.09 -5.72
N THR A 222 -15.83 -11.56 -5.31
CA THR A 222 -14.55 -11.79 -5.99
C THR A 222 -13.68 -12.67 -5.08
N PRO A 223 -13.63 -13.99 -5.29
CA PRO A 223 -13.02 -14.92 -4.35
C PRO A 223 -11.49 -14.96 -4.41
N GLY A 224 -10.89 -14.60 -5.55
CA GLY A 224 -9.43 -14.62 -5.74
C GLY A 224 -8.75 -13.43 -5.06
N ARG A 225 -7.58 -13.67 -4.48
CA ARG A 225 -6.69 -12.64 -3.94
C ARG A 225 -5.26 -12.90 -4.40
N ILE A 226 -4.52 -11.83 -4.59
CA ILE A 226 -3.11 -11.93 -4.96
C ILE A 226 -2.27 -12.03 -3.69
N GLU A 227 -1.50 -11.01 -3.32
CA GLU A 227 -0.52 -11.09 -2.22
C GLU A 227 -1.10 -10.79 -0.84
N GLN A 228 -2.26 -10.16 -0.78
CA GLN A 228 -2.88 -9.74 0.48
C GLN A 228 -4.40 -9.90 0.47
N VAL A 229 -5.00 -9.86 1.65
CA VAL A 229 -6.46 -9.88 1.81
C VAL A 229 -6.87 -8.84 2.84
N ARG A 230 -7.86 -8.03 2.48
CA ARG A 230 -8.58 -7.20 3.44
C ARG A 230 -9.77 -7.95 3.99
N TYR A 231 -9.75 -8.15 5.30
CA TYR A 231 -10.80 -8.79 6.07
C TYR A 231 -11.59 -7.77 6.87
N THR A 232 -12.66 -8.22 7.51
CA THR A 232 -13.43 -7.47 8.49
C THR A 232 -13.71 -8.30 9.74
N TRP A 233 -13.63 -7.66 10.91
CA TRP A 233 -14.13 -8.16 12.19
C TRP A 233 -15.49 -7.56 12.56
N GLU A 234 -16.24 -6.96 11.59
CA GLU A 234 -17.52 -6.31 11.88
C GLU A 234 -18.45 -7.20 12.69
N LYS A 235 -18.67 -8.43 12.24
CA LYS A 235 -19.51 -9.41 12.92
C LYS A 235 -18.99 -9.83 14.31
N LEU A 236 -17.67 -10.03 14.45
CA LEU A 236 -17.07 -10.27 15.76
C LEU A 236 -17.35 -9.11 16.71
N THR A 237 -17.18 -7.88 16.21
CA THR A 237 -17.39 -6.66 17.01
C THR A 237 -18.85 -6.49 17.39
N GLU A 238 -19.79 -6.76 16.49
CA GLU A 238 -21.22 -6.71 16.77
C GLU A 238 -21.63 -7.74 17.85
N GLU A 239 -21.09 -8.96 17.78
CA GLU A 239 -21.44 -10.05 18.68
C GLU A 239 -20.77 -9.95 20.07
N THR A 240 -19.57 -9.36 20.17
CA THR A 240 -18.73 -9.38 21.39
C THR A 240 -18.31 -8.01 21.90
N GLY A 241 -18.39 -6.99 21.07
CA GLY A 241 -17.86 -5.66 21.35
C GLY A 241 -16.31 -5.59 21.29
N VAL A 242 -15.64 -6.65 20.83
CA VAL A 242 -14.18 -6.68 20.62
C VAL A 242 -13.87 -6.06 19.26
N THR A 243 -13.01 -5.06 19.23
CA THR A 243 -12.63 -4.34 18.01
C THR A 243 -11.42 -4.98 17.33
N THR A 244 -11.14 -4.56 16.09
CA THR A 244 -9.92 -4.94 15.39
C THR A 244 -8.66 -4.57 16.18
N GLU A 245 -8.65 -3.41 16.84
CA GLU A 245 -7.52 -2.98 17.68
C GLU A 245 -7.33 -3.91 18.87
N ASP A 246 -8.42 -4.38 19.51
CA ASP A 246 -8.35 -5.31 20.62
C ASP A 246 -7.76 -6.66 20.18
N VAL A 247 -8.21 -7.18 19.02
CA VAL A 247 -7.63 -8.39 18.41
C VAL A 247 -6.14 -8.21 18.17
N THR A 248 -5.75 -7.06 17.60
CA THR A 248 -4.35 -6.71 17.34
C THR A 248 -3.51 -6.75 18.62
N ASN A 249 -3.99 -6.09 19.66
CA ASN A 249 -3.30 -6.03 20.95
C ASN A 249 -3.18 -7.42 21.60
N ARG A 250 -4.20 -8.26 21.44
CA ARG A 250 -4.16 -9.63 21.97
C ARG A 250 -3.16 -10.52 21.23
N MET A 251 -3.01 -10.36 19.92
CA MET A 251 -2.03 -11.10 19.12
C MET A 251 -0.59 -10.79 19.53
N VAL A 252 -0.31 -9.58 20.04
CA VAL A 252 1.01 -9.23 20.58
C VAL A 252 1.41 -10.14 21.74
N ASP A 253 0.45 -10.57 22.59
CA ASP A 253 0.72 -11.49 23.69
C ASP A 253 1.14 -12.91 23.23
N PHE A 254 0.88 -13.25 21.98
CA PHE A 254 1.34 -14.50 21.35
C PHE A 254 2.63 -14.32 20.55
N GLY A 255 3.25 -13.14 20.62
CA GLY A 255 4.52 -12.83 19.93
C GLY A 255 4.35 -12.37 18.48
N PHE A 256 3.12 -12.08 18.04
CA PHE A 256 2.87 -11.63 16.68
C PHE A 256 2.76 -10.12 16.61
N HIS A 257 3.44 -9.55 15.62
CA HIS A 257 3.25 -8.17 15.27
C HIS A 257 2.11 -8.07 14.27
N LEU A 258 1.07 -7.33 14.62
CA LEU A 258 0.00 -7.06 13.69
C LEU A 258 0.30 -5.81 12.87
N TRP A 259 0.10 -5.95 11.58
CA TRP A 259 0.00 -4.80 10.71
C TRP A 259 -1.22 -3.97 11.11
N SER A 260 -1.05 -2.67 11.23
CA SER A 260 -2.16 -1.80 11.56
C SER A 260 -3.24 -1.91 10.51
N SER A 261 -4.44 -2.29 10.91
CA SER A 261 -5.59 -2.10 10.05
C SER A 261 -5.91 -0.61 10.07
N HIS A 262 -5.73 0.01 8.94
CA HIS A 262 -5.99 1.40 8.78
C HIS A 262 -6.86 1.60 7.56
N HIS A 263 -7.25 2.82 7.40
CA HIS A 263 -8.05 3.30 6.31
C HIS A 263 -7.86 2.57 4.97
N PRO A 264 -8.90 2.66 4.14
CA PRO A 264 -10.15 3.38 4.37
C PRO A 264 -11.18 2.55 5.11
N TRP A 265 -11.99 3.20 5.95
CA TRP A 265 -13.10 2.61 6.70
C TRP A 265 -14.31 2.25 5.81
N VAL A 266 -14.12 2.13 4.51
CA VAL A 266 -15.12 1.58 3.58
C VAL A 266 -15.43 0.12 3.93
N VAL A 267 -14.46 -0.58 4.51
CA VAL A 267 -14.65 -1.89 5.14
C VAL A 267 -14.68 -1.66 6.65
N PRO A 268 -15.77 -1.94 7.36
CA PRO A 268 -15.85 -1.78 8.80
C PRO A 268 -14.88 -2.73 9.52
N GLN A 269 -14.36 -2.32 10.68
CA GLN A 269 -13.43 -3.13 11.47
C GLN A 269 -12.37 -3.85 10.62
N PRO A 270 -11.66 -3.11 9.73
CA PRO A 270 -10.82 -3.74 8.73
C PRO A 270 -9.51 -4.25 9.32
N PHE A 271 -8.97 -5.31 8.74
CA PHE A 271 -7.59 -5.71 8.91
C PHE A 271 -7.08 -6.34 7.62
N THR A 272 -5.78 -6.19 7.39
CA THR A 272 -5.14 -6.72 6.18
C THR A 272 -4.02 -7.65 6.60
N ILE A 273 -3.95 -8.82 5.96
CA ILE A 273 -2.86 -9.77 6.14
C ILE A 273 -2.21 -9.99 4.79
N GLU A 274 -0.89 -9.96 4.81
CA GLU A 274 -0.03 -10.19 3.67
C GLU A 274 1.12 -11.11 4.09
N PRO A 275 0.93 -12.42 4.02
CA PRO A 275 2.03 -13.37 4.21
C PRO A 275 2.91 -13.34 2.98
N THR A 276 4.21 -13.14 3.18
CA THR A 276 5.19 -13.17 2.10
C THR A 276 5.70 -14.59 1.84
N GLU A 277 6.55 -14.76 0.85
CA GLU A 277 7.26 -16.00 0.56
C GLU A 277 8.22 -16.43 1.69
N SER A 278 8.59 -15.50 2.56
CA SER A 278 9.56 -15.72 3.63
C SER A 278 9.05 -16.64 4.75
N TYR A 279 7.74 -16.82 4.84
CA TYR A 279 7.12 -17.62 5.91
C TYR A 279 6.91 -19.06 5.49
N SER A 280 7.36 -19.97 6.32
CA SER A 280 7.05 -21.39 6.19
C SER A 280 5.60 -21.69 6.58
N LYS A 281 5.07 -22.82 6.10
CA LYS A 281 3.73 -23.28 6.50
C LYS A 281 3.58 -23.40 8.02
N ALA A 282 4.64 -23.83 8.74
CA ALA A 282 4.60 -23.97 10.19
C ALA A 282 4.41 -22.63 10.90
N GLU A 283 5.11 -21.58 10.46
CA GLU A 283 4.96 -20.22 11.00
C GLU A 283 3.58 -19.64 10.69
N LEU A 284 3.04 -19.91 9.50
CA LEU A 284 1.68 -19.52 9.15
C LEU A 284 0.64 -20.24 10.03
N ASP A 285 0.83 -21.53 10.29
CA ASP A 285 -0.05 -22.31 11.17
C ASP A 285 0.01 -21.81 12.63
N GLU A 286 1.18 -21.41 13.10
CA GLU A 286 1.36 -20.80 14.44
C GLU A 286 0.62 -19.47 14.55
N TYR A 287 0.75 -18.60 13.55
CA TYR A 287 0.00 -17.35 13.47
C TYR A 287 -1.51 -17.59 13.50
N LEU A 288 -2.00 -18.53 12.69
CA LEU A 288 -3.41 -18.90 12.63
C LEU A 288 -3.93 -19.48 13.95
N ALA A 289 -3.13 -20.26 14.65
CA ALA A 289 -3.48 -20.78 15.98
C ALA A 289 -3.62 -19.66 17.02
N GLY A 290 -2.73 -18.65 16.98
CA GLY A 290 -2.86 -17.44 17.80
C GLY A 290 -4.14 -16.67 17.53
N MET A 291 -4.50 -16.53 16.25
CA MET A 291 -5.72 -15.85 15.83
C MET A 291 -6.98 -16.62 16.24
N GLU A 292 -7.01 -17.94 16.03
CA GLU A 292 -8.11 -18.82 16.48
C GLU A 292 -8.32 -18.72 17.98
N LYS A 293 -7.24 -18.73 18.77
CA LYS A 293 -7.30 -18.56 20.22
C LYS A 293 -7.84 -17.19 20.62
N THR A 294 -7.41 -16.11 19.93
CA THR A 294 -7.92 -14.76 20.17
C THR A 294 -9.43 -14.67 19.91
N VAL A 295 -9.88 -15.22 18.77
CA VAL A 295 -11.32 -15.28 18.45
C VAL A 295 -12.10 -16.06 19.49
N LYS A 296 -11.61 -17.23 19.92
CA LYS A 296 -12.24 -18.01 20.97
C LYS A 296 -12.37 -17.21 22.26
N GLU A 297 -11.29 -16.57 22.71
CA GLU A 297 -11.29 -15.70 23.89
C GLU A 297 -12.27 -14.52 23.73
N ALA A 298 -12.39 -13.92 22.54
CA ALA A 298 -13.33 -12.84 22.29
C ALA A 298 -14.80 -13.25 22.53
N TYR A 299 -15.15 -14.49 22.25
CA TYR A 299 -16.50 -15.02 22.49
C TYR A 299 -16.71 -15.56 23.91
N GLU A 300 -15.67 -16.07 24.57
CA GLU A 300 -15.77 -16.65 25.92
C GLU A 300 -15.56 -15.62 27.04
N ASP A 301 -14.63 -14.68 26.85
CA ASP A 301 -14.24 -13.64 27.79
C ASP A 301 -13.75 -12.39 27.02
N PRO A 302 -14.67 -11.58 26.48
CA PRO A 302 -14.31 -10.42 25.67
C PRO A 302 -13.45 -9.39 26.42
N ASP A 303 -13.59 -9.27 27.74
CA ASP A 303 -12.81 -8.32 28.53
C ASP A 303 -11.32 -8.71 28.57
N LYS A 304 -11.02 -10.00 28.50
CA LYS A 304 -9.65 -10.48 28.38
C LYS A 304 -8.99 -10.00 27.10
N VAL A 305 -9.70 -9.94 25.98
CA VAL A 305 -9.17 -9.43 24.70
C VAL A 305 -9.08 -7.90 24.73
N LYS A 306 -10.11 -7.22 25.25
CA LYS A 306 -10.15 -5.75 25.32
C LYS A 306 -9.06 -5.13 26.20
N ASN A 307 -8.61 -5.85 27.22
CA ASN A 307 -7.57 -5.37 28.14
C ASN A 307 -6.15 -5.81 27.76
N ALA A 308 -5.98 -6.53 26.65
CA ALA A 308 -4.65 -6.87 26.13
C ALA A 308 -3.90 -5.62 25.62
N PRO A 309 -2.54 -5.65 25.55
CA PRO A 309 -1.66 -6.78 25.81
C PRO A 309 -1.29 -6.94 27.29
N TYR A 310 -1.00 -8.19 27.71
CA TYR A 310 -0.58 -8.51 29.08
C TYR A 310 0.92 -8.79 29.21
N GLN A 311 1.56 -9.24 28.12
CA GLN A 311 2.97 -9.66 28.12
C GLN A 311 3.89 -8.64 27.46
N SER A 312 3.35 -7.56 26.93
CA SER A 312 4.16 -6.46 26.38
C SER A 312 4.63 -5.53 27.48
N VAL A 313 5.82 -4.92 27.28
CA VAL A 313 6.32 -3.82 28.14
C VAL A 313 5.41 -2.60 28.10
N SER A 314 4.70 -2.40 26.99
CA SER A 314 3.72 -1.34 26.82
C SER A 314 2.32 -1.94 26.92
N HIS A 315 1.50 -1.41 27.81
CA HIS A 315 0.08 -1.72 27.88
C HIS A 315 -0.70 -0.98 26.80
N LYS A 316 -1.99 -1.25 26.70
CA LYS A 316 -2.89 -0.58 25.76
C LYS A 316 -2.78 0.95 25.91
N ILE A 317 -2.50 1.63 24.82
CA ILE A 317 -2.37 3.08 24.77
C ILE A 317 -3.70 3.67 24.27
N ASP A 318 -4.23 4.64 24.99
CA ASP A 318 -5.37 5.42 24.49
C ASP A 318 -4.89 6.40 23.40
N HIS A 319 -5.21 6.08 22.16
CA HIS A 319 -4.85 6.90 20.99
C HIS A 319 -5.81 8.07 20.75
N HIS A 320 -7.02 8.07 21.33
CA HIS A 320 -8.02 9.12 21.10
C HIS A 320 -7.50 10.54 21.33
N PRO A 321 -6.64 10.81 22.35
CA PRO A 321 -6.05 12.14 22.50
C PRO A 321 -5.13 12.54 21.35
N LEU A 322 -4.53 11.58 20.62
CA LEU A 322 -3.63 11.85 19.50
C LEU A 322 -4.39 12.23 18.23
N ASP A 323 -5.62 11.74 18.09
CA ASP A 323 -6.50 12.02 16.95
C ASP A 323 -7.29 13.30 17.13
N ASP A 324 -7.29 13.90 18.33
CA ASP A 324 -7.99 15.13 18.61
C ASP A 324 -7.16 16.37 18.19
N PRO A 325 -7.53 17.04 17.09
CA PRO A 325 -6.78 18.22 16.61
C PRO A 325 -6.84 19.41 17.59
N GLU A 326 -7.74 19.38 18.57
CA GLU A 326 -7.78 20.42 19.63
C GLU A 326 -6.74 20.13 20.73
N LYS A 327 -6.38 18.89 20.94
CA LYS A 327 -5.31 18.49 21.87
C LYS A 327 -3.93 18.57 21.24
N TRP A 328 -3.81 18.17 19.97
CA TRP A 328 -2.54 18.14 19.25
C TRP A 328 -2.47 19.18 18.14
N ALA A 329 -1.49 20.06 18.20
CA ALA A 329 -1.21 21.02 17.15
C ALA A 329 -0.06 20.53 16.29
N ILE A 330 -0.33 19.56 15.42
CA ILE A 330 0.67 18.94 14.51
C ILE A 330 1.03 19.81 13.30
N THR A 331 0.29 20.90 13.06
CA THR A 331 0.59 21.89 12.02
C THR A 331 0.61 23.29 12.62
N TRP A 332 1.39 24.19 12.02
CA TRP A 332 1.39 25.60 12.43
C TRP A 332 0.00 26.23 12.39
N ARG A 333 -0.81 25.89 11.41
CA ARG A 333 -2.19 26.37 11.30
C ARG A 333 -3.06 25.89 12.48
N ALA A 334 -2.96 24.62 12.85
CA ALA A 334 -3.67 24.06 13.99
C ALA A 334 -3.18 24.69 15.31
N TYR A 335 -1.88 24.91 15.47
CA TYR A 335 -1.30 25.62 16.60
C TYR A 335 -1.87 27.04 16.74
N LEU A 336 -1.89 27.83 15.66
CA LEU A 336 -2.46 29.19 15.67
C LEU A 336 -3.96 29.20 16.02
N LYS A 337 -4.72 28.23 15.52
CA LYS A 337 -6.15 28.08 15.84
C LYS A 337 -6.34 27.78 17.33
N LYS A 338 -5.51 26.92 17.91
CA LYS A 338 -5.51 26.60 19.35
C LYS A 338 -5.16 27.81 20.22
N GLN A 339 -4.18 28.63 19.79
CA GLN A 339 -3.82 29.86 20.51
C GLN A 339 -4.94 30.90 20.50
N LYS A 340 -5.69 31.02 19.41
CA LYS A 340 -6.86 31.96 19.33
C LYS A 340 -8.03 31.56 20.22
N LYS A 341 -8.21 30.26 20.48
CA LYS A 341 -9.25 29.75 21.40
C LYS A 341 -8.89 29.93 22.89
N ARG A 342 -7.61 30.16 23.21
CA ARG A 342 -7.12 30.38 24.58
C ARG A 342 -7.14 31.84 25.03
N LYS A 343 -7.37 32.76 24.10
CA LYS A 343 -7.65 34.20 24.35
C LYS A 343 -9.17 34.46 24.31
#